data_2804f408b5283eacd14662ffa58859ce
#
_entry.id   2804f408b5283eacd14662ffa58859ce
#
_cell.length_a   1.000
_cell.length_b   1.000
_cell.length_c   1.000
_cell.angle_alpha   90.00
_cell.angle_beta   90.00
_cell.angle_gamma   90.00
#
_symmetry.space_group_name_H-M   'P 1'
#
loop_
_entity.id
_entity.type
_entity.pdbx_description
1 polymer ?
#
loop_
_entity_poly.entity_id
_entity_poly.type
_entity_poly.pdbx_seq_one_letter_code
_entity_poly.pdbx_strand_id
1 'polypeptide(L)'
;MVVVRERVELLEKNKPKQERAKRTYEAILTAAAELLVEVGVERISTNIVAERAGIAVPALYRYFPNKYAVLNALSAACMDKQNTVFQQWIDQHLEQAAPQLLADDIYGLLKGTYDVTQEQAGGLEVMQALRAVEPLRDVRLASRRLVASQFATIAAAFLGRPADGLVMTQARLTIDSSYAIVEMAMEGQSLWADSILREGARMIQLYWQGILRSD
;
A
#
# COMPACT_ATOMS: atom_id res chain seq x y z
N MET A 1 -4.42 -12.25 -33.09
CA MET A 1 -4.45 -13.42 -32.19
C MET A 1 -4.42 -12.86 -30.78
N VAL A 2 -5.58 -12.78 -30.11
CA VAL A 2 -5.67 -12.30 -28.72
C VAL A 2 -5.14 -13.43 -27.84
N VAL A 3 -3.97 -13.27 -27.26
CA VAL A 3 -3.44 -14.19 -26.25
C VAL A 3 -4.31 -14.00 -25.02
N VAL A 4 -5.25 -14.92 -24.80
CA VAL A 4 -5.99 -15.03 -23.54
C VAL A 4 -4.97 -15.44 -22.49
N ARG A 5 -4.42 -14.48 -21.76
CA ARG A 5 -3.55 -14.77 -20.61
C ARG A 5 -4.42 -15.40 -19.52
N GLU A 6 -4.08 -16.59 -19.13
CA GLU A 6 -4.71 -17.28 -18.01
C GLU A 6 -4.58 -16.39 -16.77
N ARG A 7 -5.71 -16.03 -16.15
CA ARG A 7 -5.72 -15.16 -14.96
C ARG A 7 -5.12 -15.95 -13.81
N VAL A 8 -3.98 -15.50 -13.32
CA VAL A 8 -3.33 -16.09 -12.14
C VAL A 8 -4.27 -15.95 -10.93
N GLU A 9 -4.49 -17.05 -10.24
CA GLU A 9 -5.30 -17.07 -9.01
C GLU A 9 -4.55 -16.35 -7.89
N LEU A 10 -5.08 -15.19 -7.45
CA LEU A 10 -4.49 -14.34 -6.43
C LEU A 10 -5.13 -14.53 -5.05
N LEU A 11 -6.31 -15.17 -5.01
CA LEU A 11 -7.04 -15.32 -3.76
C LEU A 11 -6.52 -16.52 -2.97
N GLU A 12 -6.46 -16.35 -1.69
CA GLU A 12 -6.23 -17.44 -0.73
C GLU A 12 -7.42 -18.41 -0.74
N LYS A 13 -7.13 -19.71 -0.67
CA LYS A 13 -8.17 -20.76 -0.66
C LYS A 13 -8.97 -20.77 0.63
N ASN A 14 -8.28 -20.54 1.77
CA ASN A 14 -8.87 -20.63 3.10
C ASN A 14 -8.31 -19.56 4.02
N LYS A 15 -9.18 -18.67 4.53
CA LYS A 15 -8.82 -17.81 5.67
C LYS A 15 -8.90 -18.63 6.96
N PRO A 16 -7.83 -18.64 7.78
CA PRO A 16 -7.79 -19.44 8.99
C PRO A 16 -8.76 -18.90 10.05
N LYS A 17 -9.59 -19.79 10.62
CA LYS A 17 -10.50 -19.44 11.72
C LYS A 17 -9.97 -19.89 13.09
N GLN A 18 -9.19 -20.98 13.13
CA GLN A 18 -8.64 -21.55 14.35
C GLN A 18 -7.25 -21.01 14.64
N GLU A 19 -6.90 -20.81 15.90
CA GLU A 19 -5.61 -20.22 16.32
C GLU A 19 -4.38 -20.94 15.76
N ARG A 20 -4.39 -22.28 15.75
CA ARG A 20 -3.30 -23.05 15.15
C ARG A 20 -3.14 -22.77 13.64
N ALA A 21 -4.26 -22.64 12.94
CA ALA A 21 -4.26 -22.34 11.51
C ALA A 21 -3.81 -20.89 11.24
N LYS A 22 -4.19 -19.92 12.10
CA LYS A 22 -3.71 -18.54 12.03
C LYS A 22 -2.19 -18.47 12.18
N ARG A 23 -1.63 -19.15 13.19
CA ARG A 23 -0.17 -19.21 13.39
C ARG A 23 0.57 -19.75 12.17
N THR A 24 0.02 -20.81 11.53
CA THR A 24 0.62 -21.36 10.30
C THR A 24 0.55 -20.34 9.15
N TYR A 25 -0.58 -19.68 8.99
CA TYR A 25 -0.78 -18.65 7.98
C TYR A 25 0.19 -17.47 8.17
N GLU A 26 0.31 -16.97 9.39
CA GLU A 26 1.23 -15.90 9.76
C GLU A 26 2.70 -16.32 9.53
N ALA A 27 3.07 -17.55 9.87
CA ALA A 27 4.40 -18.08 9.60
C ALA A 27 4.72 -18.10 8.10
N ILE A 28 3.74 -18.42 7.23
CA ILE A 28 3.91 -18.35 5.76
C ILE A 28 4.17 -16.92 5.32
N LEU A 29 3.38 -15.95 5.81
CA LEU A 29 3.55 -14.55 5.43
C LEU A 29 4.88 -13.97 5.94
N THR A 30 5.27 -14.29 7.16
CA THR A 30 6.57 -13.88 7.73
C THR A 30 7.72 -14.44 6.90
N ALA A 31 7.70 -15.74 6.61
CA ALA A 31 8.71 -16.40 5.78
C ALA A 31 8.79 -15.78 4.36
N ALA A 32 7.64 -15.44 3.77
CA ALA A 32 7.60 -14.80 2.47
C ALA A 32 8.20 -13.38 2.51
N ALA A 33 7.93 -12.61 3.56
CA ALA A 33 8.49 -11.27 3.76
C ALA A 33 10.03 -11.31 3.89
N GLU A 34 10.55 -12.21 4.74
CA GLU A 34 11.99 -12.42 4.90
C GLU A 34 12.66 -12.82 3.59
N LEU A 35 12.05 -13.74 2.84
CA LEU A 35 12.58 -14.20 1.56
C LEU A 35 12.52 -13.12 0.48
N LEU A 36 11.53 -12.22 0.51
CA LEU A 36 11.53 -11.07 -0.40
C LEU A 36 12.76 -10.19 -0.20
N VAL A 37 13.16 -9.96 1.05
CA VAL A 37 14.38 -9.20 1.38
C VAL A 37 15.64 -9.95 0.94
N GLU A 38 15.71 -11.27 1.22
CA GLU A 38 16.94 -12.05 1.00
C GLU A 38 17.19 -12.40 -0.47
N VAL A 39 16.14 -12.81 -1.19
CA VAL A 39 16.30 -13.39 -2.53
C VAL A 39 15.54 -12.62 -3.63
N GLY A 40 14.71 -11.66 -3.24
CA GLY A 40 13.88 -10.88 -4.16
C GLY A 40 12.70 -11.66 -4.75
N VAL A 41 11.80 -10.93 -5.41
CA VAL A 41 10.53 -11.45 -5.95
C VAL A 41 10.72 -12.50 -7.06
N GLU A 42 11.81 -12.43 -7.80
CA GLU A 42 12.10 -13.34 -8.90
C GLU A 42 12.35 -14.78 -8.40
N ARG A 43 13.14 -14.90 -7.34
CA ARG A 43 13.60 -16.20 -6.82
C ARG A 43 12.68 -16.81 -5.77
N ILE A 44 11.71 -16.06 -5.26
CA ILE A 44 10.75 -16.59 -4.29
C ILE A 44 9.87 -17.68 -4.92
N SER A 45 9.65 -18.77 -4.20
CA SER A 45 8.78 -19.88 -4.61
C SER A 45 8.05 -20.46 -3.40
N THR A 46 6.95 -21.17 -3.63
CA THR A 46 6.18 -21.83 -2.56
C THR A 46 7.02 -22.85 -1.79
N ASN A 47 7.99 -23.50 -2.44
CA ASN A 47 8.86 -24.49 -1.80
C ASN A 47 9.77 -23.86 -0.75
N ILE A 48 10.49 -22.77 -1.12
CA ILE A 48 11.38 -22.10 -0.16
C ILE A 48 10.59 -21.35 0.92
N VAL A 49 9.39 -20.88 0.62
CA VAL A 49 8.50 -20.28 1.63
C VAL A 49 8.04 -21.33 2.64
N ALA A 50 7.63 -22.53 2.18
CA ALA A 50 7.22 -23.61 3.07
C ALA A 50 8.39 -24.11 3.94
N GLU A 51 9.58 -24.25 3.36
CA GLU A 51 10.80 -24.60 4.08
C GLU A 51 11.14 -23.60 5.18
N ARG A 52 11.16 -22.30 4.85
CA ARG A 52 11.43 -21.20 5.78
C ARG A 52 10.36 -21.13 6.89
N ALA A 53 9.09 -21.37 6.55
CA ALA A 53 7.99 -21.40 7.51
C ALA A 53 7.96 -22.65 8.39
N GLY A 54 8.85 -23.63 8.16
CA GLY A 54 8.91 -24.88 8.91
C GLY A 54 7.69 -25.79 8.68
N ILE A 55 7.07 -25.74 7.49
CA ILE A 55 5.89 -26.54 7.15
C ILE A 55 6.11 -27.37 5.89
N ALA A 56 5.33 -28.43 5.75
CA ALA A 56 5.32 -29.21 4.51
C ALA A 56 4.67 -28.41 3.37
N VAL A 57 5.21 -28.52 2.14
CA VAL A 57 4.67 -27.83 0.94
C VAL A 57 3.17 -28.07 0.73
N PRO A 58 2.62 -29.29 0.92
CA PRO A 58 1.17 -29.50 0.83
C PRO A 58 0.35 -28.70 1.86
N ALA A 59 0.94 -28.37 3.02
CA ALA A 59 0.28 -27.55 4.03
C ALA A 59 0.17 -26.08 3.56
N LEU A 60 1.17 -25.54 2.87
CA LEU A 60 1.10 -24.23 2.24
C LEU A 60 -0.01 -24.17 1.19
N TYR A 61 -0.11 -25.19 0.33
CA TYR A 61 -1.13 -25.24 -0.73
C TYR A 61 -2.57 -25.36 -0.20
N ARG A 62 -2.78 -25.61 1.07
CA ARG A 62 -4.10 -25.52 1.73
C ARG A 62 -4.57 -24.08 1.88
N TYR A 63 -3.64 -23.13 1.99
CA TYR A 63 -3.93 -21.70 2.12
C TYR A 63 -3.79 -20.96 0.80
N PHE A 64 -2.71 -21.22 0.06
CA PHE A 64 -2.33 -20.44 -1.12
C PHE A 64 -2.15 -21.35 -2.33
N PRO A 65 -2.82 -21.06 -3.47
CA PRO A 65 -2.69 -21.87 -4.69
C PRO A 65 -1.32 -21.75 -5.37
N ASN A 66 -0.61 -20.64 -5.16
CA ASN A 66 0.67 -20.33 -5.77
C ASN A 66 1.40 -19.22 -5.01
N LYS A 67 2.62 -18.88 -5.45
CA LYS A 67 3.42 -17.81 -4.83
C LYS A 67 2.77 -16.42 -4.96
N TYR A 68 2.02 -16.16 -6.02
CA TYR A 68 1.38 -14.86 -6.23
C TYR A 68 0.24 -14.61 -5.24
N ALA A 69 -0.46 -15.66 -4.84
CA ALA A 69 -1.46 -15.56 -3.79
C ALA A 69 -0.83 -15.27 -2.41
N VAL A 70 0.36 -15.84 -2.11
CA VAL A 70 1.12 -15.50 -0.90
C VAL A 70 1.53 -14.03 -0.94
N LEU A 71 2.11 -13.58 -2.07
CA LEU A 71 2.52 -12.19 -2.25
C LEU A 71 1.33 -11.22 -2.20
N ASN A 72 0.19 -11.62 -2.75
CA ASN A 72 -1.04 -10.83 -2.67
C ASN A 72 -1.53 -10.66 -1.23
N ALA A 73 -1.54 -11.73 -0.44
CA ALA A 73 -1.93 -11.68 0.97
C ALA A 73 -0.96 -10.82 1.80
N LEU A 74 0.35 -10.94 1.56
CA LEU A 74 1.36 -10.11 2.20
C LEU A 74 1.19 -8.63 1.83
N SER A 75 0.93 -8.35 0.56
CA SER A 75 0.65 -7.00 0.05
C SER A 75 -0.63 -6.41 0.64
N ALA A 76 -1.70 -7.21 0.75
CA ALA A 76 -2.95 -6.79 1.37
C ALA A 76 -2.73 -6.39 2.83
N ALA A 77 -1.98 -7.18 3.61
CA ALA A 77 -1.65 -6.85 5.00
C ALA A 77 -0.87 -5.53 5.13
N CYS A 78 0.03 -5.23 4.19
CA CYS A 78 0.74 -3.95 4.14
C CYS A 78 -0.21 -2.79 3.81
N MET A 79 -1.02 -2.95 2.76
CA MET A 79 -1.99 -1.94 2.33
C MET A 79 -3.05 -1.65 3.41
N ASP A 80 -3.49 -2.66 4.15
CA ASP A 80 -4.45 -2.48 5.25
C ASP A 80 -3.90 -1.60 6.37
N LYS A 81 -2.62 -1.74 6.72
CA LYS A 81 -1.96 -0.85 7.69
C LYS A 81 -1.87 0.59 7.17
N GLN A 82 -1.46 0.76 5.91
CA GLN A 82 -1.39 2.07 5.27
C GLN A 82 -2.78 2.74 5.18
N ASN A 83 -3.80 1.97 4.82
CA ASN A 83 -5.20 2.45 4.77
C ASN A 83 -5.71 2.85 6.16
N THR A 84 -5.30 2.15 7.22
CA THR A 84 -5.64 2.51 8.60
C THR A 84 -5.05 3.87 8.96
N VAL A 85 -3.79 4.15 8.61
CA VAL A 85 -3.17 5.47 8.80
C VAL A 85 -3.94 6.55 8.05
N PHE A 86 -4.29 6.29 6.79
CA PHE A 86 -5.06 7.22 5.98
C PHE A 86 -6.45 7.49 6.58
N GLN A 87 -7.16 6.46 7.04
CA GLN A 87 -8.46 6.61 7.67
C GLN A 87 -8.38 7.41 8.97
N GLN A 88 -7.41 7.13 9.82
CA GLN A 88 -7.18 7.88 11.06
C GLN A 88 -6.88 9.35 10.76
N TRP A 89 -6.06 9.63 9.75
CA TRP A 89 -5.78 10.98 9.31
C TRP A 89 -7.05 11.70 8.82
N ILE A 90 -7.90 11.02 8.03
CA ILE A 90 -9.21 11.55 7.60
C ILE A 90 -10.09 11.89 8.80
N ASP A 91 -10.28 10.94 9.72
CA ASP A 91 -11.19 11.09 10.85
C ASP A 91 -10.77 12.28 11.74
N GLN A 92 -9.47 12.45 12.01
CA GLN A 92 -8.92 13.59 12.76
C GLN A 92 -9.19 14.93 12.07
N HIS A 93 -9.14 14.99 10.74
CA HIS A 93 -9.25 16.23 9.99
C HIS A 93 -10.70 16.59 9.65
N LEU A 94 -11.59 15.61 9.48
CA LEU A 94 -13.02 15.85 9.29
C LEU A 94 -13.67 16.46 10.53
N GLU A 95 -13.24 16.09 11.73
CA GLU A 95 -13.75 16.67 12.98
C GLU A 95 -13.44 18.18 13.11
N GLN A 96 -12.38 18.64 12.48
CA GLN A 96 -11.88 20.03 12.59
C GLN A 96 -12.47 20.98 11.53
N ALA A 97 -13.20 20.46 10.52
CA ALA A 97 -13.97 21.19 9.50
C ALA A 97 -13.24 22.36 8.79
N ALA A 98 -11.91 22.33 8.70
CA ALA A 98 -11.12 23.40 8.09
C ALA A 98 -10.46 22.99 6.78
N PRO A 99 -10.78 23.66 5.64
CA PRO A 99 -10.20 23.32 4.32
C PRO A 99 -8.66 23.36 4.26
N GLN A 100 -8.06 24.24 5.08
CA GLN A 100 -6.61 24.37 5.18
C GLN A 100 -5.91 23.11 5.69
N LEU A 101 -6.62 22.24 6.41
CA LEU A 101 -6.07 21.02 6.98
C LEU A 101 -5.63 20.00 5.93
N LEU A 102 -6.27 19.97 4.74
CA LEU A 102 -5.78 19.17 3.61
C LEU A 102 -4.35 19.55 3.19
N ALA A 103 -3.97 20.80 3.50
CA ALA A 103 -2.65 21.33 3.18
C ALA A 103 -1.69 21.32 4.39
N ASP A 104 -2.18 21.28 5.62
CA ASP A 104 -1.34 21.57 6.78
C ASP A 104 -0.69 20.33 7.41
N ASP A 105 -1.25 19.13 7.26
CA ASP A 105 -0.73 17.90 7.88
C ASP A 105 -0.46 16.73 6.91
N ILE A 106 -0.06 17.04 5.69
CA ILE A 106 0.39 16.02 4.73
C ILE A 106 1.64 15.29 5.24
N TYR A 107 2.51 15.99 5.98
CA TYR A 107 3.68 15.35 6.55
C TYR A 107 3.32 14.23 7.54
N GLY A 108 2.35 14.45 8.43
CA GLY A 108 1.87 13.43 9.36
C GLY A 108 1.35 12.18 8.65
N LEU A 109 0.59 12.36 7.56
CA LEU A 109 0.10 11.26 6.73
C LEU A 109 1.25 10.49 6.06
N LEU A 110 2.21 11.19 5.43
CA LEU A 110 3.37 10.55 4.79
C LEU A 110 4.24 9.83 5.81
N LYS A 111 4.51 10.47 6.95
CA LYS A 111 5.34 9.90 8.02
C LYS A 111 4.67 8.65 8.63
N GLY A 112 3.39 8.72 8.95
CA GLY A 112 2.65 7.57 9.46
C GLY A 112 2.62 6.41 8.46
N THR A 113 2.43 6.69 7.17
CA THR A 113 2.49 5.65 6.11
C THR A 113 3.89 5.06 6.00
N TYR A 114 4.93 5.87 6.07
CA TYR A 114 6.32 5.42 6.10
C TYR A 114 6.59 4.52 7.31
N ASP A 115 6.19 4.94 8.52
CA ASP A 115 6.44 4.21 9.75
C ASP A 115 5.82 2.81 9.74
N VAL A 116 4.52 2.71 9.42
CA VAL A 116 3.85 1.40 9.38
C VAL A 116 4.37 0.49 8.28
N THR A 117 4.92 1.07 7.20
CA THR A 117 5.54 0.29 6.12
C THR A 117 6.92 -0.18 6.53
N GLN A 118 7.70 0.65 7.22
CA GLN A 118 9.03 0.31 7.73
C GLN A 118 8.96 -0.74 8.85
N GLU A 119 7.96 -0.68 9.71
CA GLU A 119 7.73 -1.68 10.76
C GLU A 119 7.35 -3.05 10.20
N GLN A 120 6.86 -3.10 8.97
CA GLN A 120 6.55 -4.37 8.33
C GLN A 120 7.82 -5.01 7.76
N ALA A 121 8.10 -6.25 8.14
CA ALA A 121 9.19 -7.02 7.52
C ALA A 121 9.03 -7.04 5.99
N GLY A 122 10.06 -6.61 5.28
CA GLY A 122 10.05 -6.53 3.82
C GLY A 122 9.07 -5.50 3.24
N GLY A 123 8.72 -4.45 3.98
CA GLY A 123 7.73 -3.47 3.53
C GLY A 123 8.07 -2.80 2.20
N LEU A 124 9.34 -2.40 2.02
CA LEU A 124 9.82 -1.84 0.74
C LEU A 124 9.74 -2.87 -0.39
N GLU A 125 10.21 -4.08 -0.14
CA GLU A 125 10.21 -5.18 -1.12
C GLU A 125 8.78 -5.59 -1.51
N VAL A 126 7.83 -5.50 -0.57
CA VAL A 126 6.40 -5.71 -0.85
C VAL A 126 5.88 -4.61 -1.78
N MET A 127 6.20 -3.34 -1.54
CA MET A 127 5.82 -2.23 -2.42
C MET A 127 6.43 -2.39 -3.82
N GLN A 128 7.70 -2.79 -3.91
CA GLN A 128 8.38 -3.07 -5.17
C GLN A 128 7.77 -4.28 -5.89
N ALA A 129 7.44 -5.36 -5.18
CA ALA A 129 6.75 -6.52 -5.73
C ALA A 129 5.39 -6.17 -6.34
N LEU A 130 4.61 -5.29 -5.68
CA LEU A 130 3.34 -4.77 -6.21
C LEU A 130 3.51 -4.00 -7.54
N ARG A 131 4.69 -3.47 -7.81
CA ARG A 131 4.99 -2.80 -9.09
C ARG A 131 5.52 -3.77 -10.15
N ALA A 132 6.47 -4.64 -9.76
CA ALA A 132 7.20 -5.50 -10.67
C ALA A 132 6.41 -6.72 -11.13
N VAL A 133 5.51 -7.23 -10.27
CA VAL A 133 4.78 -8.48 -10.53
C VAL A 133 3.47 -8.18 -11.25
N GLU A 134 3.37 -8.57 -12.52
CA GLU A 134 2.20 -8.29 -13.36
C GLU A 134 0.86 -8.73 -12.73
N PRO A 135 0.69 -9.93 -12.16
CA PRO A 135 -0.53 -10.33 -11.49
C PRO A 135 -0.96 -9.41 -10.33
N LEU A 136 -0.01 -8.75 -9.64
CA LEU A 136 -0.28 -7.86 -8.51
C LEU A 136 -0.58 -6.41 -8.94
N ARG A 137 -0.31 -6.08 -10.19
CA ARG A 137 -0.50 -4.72 -10.72
C ARG A 137 -1.94 -4.23 -10.57
N ASP A 138 -2.92 -5.08 -10.92
CA ASP A 138 -4.33 -4.70 -10.85
C ASP A 138 -4.79 -4.50 -9.41
N VAL A 139 -4.28 -5.30 -8.48
CA VAL A 139 -4.52 -5.16 -7.02
C VAL A 139 -4.02 -3.80 -6.54
N ARG A 140 -2.78 -3.44 -6.86
CA ARG A 140 -2.20 -2.14 -6.53
C ARG A 140 -3.00 -0.98 -7.10
N LEU A 141 -3.35 -1.06 -8.39
CA LEU A 141 -4.10 0.00 -9.06
C LEU A 141 -5.51 0.15 -8.50
N ALA A 142 -6.17 -0.95 -8.14
CA ALA A 142 -7.50 -0.92 -7.52
C ALA A 142 -7.45 -0.26 -6.13
N SER A 143 -6.49 -0.64 -5.29
CA SER A 143 -6.29 -0.03 -3.97
C SER A 143 -6.04 1.48 -4.08
N ARG A 144 -5.13 1.91 -4.96
CA ARG A 144 -4.84 3.34 -5.14
C ARG A 144 -6.03 4.14 -5.67
N ARG A 145 -6.84 3.55 -6.57
CA ARG A 145 -8.07 4.19 -7.05
C ARG A 145 -9.08 4.37 -5.94
N LEU A 146 -9.22 3.37 -5.06
CA LEU A 146 -10.13 3.47 -3.91
C LEU A 146 -9.72 4.61 -2.97
N VAL A 147 -8.45 4.65 -2.57
CA VAL A 147 -7.92 5.72 -1.70
C VAL A 147 -8.07 7.10 -2.37
N ALA A 148 -7.75 7.20 -3.66
CA ALA A 148 -7.91 8.46 -4.40
C ALA A 148 -9.38 8.89 -4.50
N SER A 149 -10.32 7.96 -4.63
CA SER A 149 -11.76 8.26 -4.65
C SER A 149 -12.25 8.78 -3.28
N GLN A 150 -11.79 8.18 -2.20
CA GLN A 150 -12.09 8.66 -0.84
C GLN A 150 -11.52 10.07 -0.61
N PHE A 151 -10.26 10.28 -0.99
CA PHE A 151 -9.63 11.59 -0.90
C PHE A 151 -10.33 12.64 -1.78
N ALA A 152 -10.74 12.28 -3.00
CA ALA A 152 -11.49 13.19 -3.90
C ALA A 152 -12.82 13.63 -3.29
N THR A 153 -13.54 12.73 -2.60
CA THR A 153 -14.80 13.07 -1.93
C THR A 153 -14.57 14.11 -0.85
N ILE A 154 -13.51 13.97 -0.06
CA ILE A 154 -13.15 14.91 1.00
C ILE A 154 -12.69 16.24 0.38
N ALA A 155 -11.81 16.22 -0.61
CA ALA A 155 -11.34 17.41 -1.29
C ALA A 155 -12.50 18.19 -1.92
N ALA A 156 -13.46 17.52 -2.56
CA ALA A 156 -14.64 18.11 -3.13
C ALA A 156 -15.50 18.85 -2.08
N ALA A 157 -15.67 18.24 -0.90
CA ALA A 157 -16.39 18.86 0.21
C ALA A 157 -15.70 20.16 0.69
N PHE A 158 -14.37 20.15 0.79
CA PHE A 158 -13.59 21.34 1.15
C PHE A 158 -13.57 22.43 0.07
N LEU A 159 -13.57 22.03 -1.20
CA LEU A 159 -13.62 22.97 -2.33
C LEU A 159 -15.06 23.50 -2.59
N GLY A 160 -16.08 23.00 -1.89
CA GLY A 160 -17.47 23.39 -2.10
C GLY A 160 -18.00 23.06 -3.50
N ARG A 161 -17.42 22.07 -4.19
CA ARG A 161 -17.79 21.66 -5.55
C ARG A 161 -17.86 20.11 -5.67
N PRO A 162 -18.53 19.59 -6.72
CA PRO A 162 -18.63 18.15 -6.94
C PRO A 162 -17.25 17.49 -7.14
N ALA A 163 -17.14 16.20 -6.77
CA ALA A 163 -15.99 15.36 -7.08
C ALA A 163 -16.00 15.00 -8.58
N ASP A 164 -15.76 15.97 -9.44
CA ASP A 164 -15.71 15.84 -10.89
C ASP A 164 -14.40 15.19 -11.38
N GLY A 165 -14.24 15.10 -12.70
CA GLY A 165 -13.04 14.51 -13.32
C GLY A 165 -11.75 15.25 -12.98
N LEU A 166 -11.80 16.57 -12.72
CA LEU A 166 -10.65 17.37 -12.34
C LEU A 166 -10.25 17.07 -10.90
N VAL A 167 -11.19 17.11 -9.95
CA VAL A 167 -10.95 16.79 -8.53
C VAL A 167 -10.44 15.35 -8.40
N MET A 168 -11.00 14.42 -9.16
CA MET A 168 -10.52 13.02 -9.19
C MET A 168 -9.07 12.93 -9.71
N THR A 169 -8.71 13.69 -10.73
CA THR A 169 -7.35 13.75 -11.28
C THR A 169 -6.37 14.33 -10.25
N GLN A 170 -6.75 15.41 -9.58
CA GLN A 170 -5.96 16.05 -8.52
C GLN A 170 -5.74 15.09 -7.35
N ALA A 171 -6.79 14.42 -6.89
CA ALA A 171 -6.72 13.41 -5.85
C ALA A 171 -5.81 12.24 -6.26
N ARG A 172 -5.94 11.77 -7.50
CA ARG A 172 -5.12 10.67 -8.01
C ARG A 172 -3.63 11.04 -8.06
N LEU A 173 -3.29 12.23 -8.52
CA LEU A 173 -1.92 12.73 -8.52
C LEU A 173 -1.37 12.82 -7.09
N THR A 174 -2.16 13.32 -6.15
CA THR A 174 -1.79 13.41 -4.73
C THR A 174 -1.46 12.03 -4.16
N ILE A 175 -2.36 11.07 -4.32
CA ILE A 175 -2.19 9.73 -3.76
C ILE A 175 -1.02 8.98 -4.41
N ASP A 176 -0.91 8.99 -5.74
CA ASP A 176 0.21 8.31 -6.42
C ASP A 176 1.57 8.96 -6.10
N SER A 177 1.62 10.30 -5.95
CA SER A 177 2.83 11.02 -5.49
C SER A 177 3.18 10.68 -4.04
N SER A 178 2.19 10.61 -3.14
CA SER A 178 2.40 10.23 -1.73
C SER A 178 3.07 8.87 -1.60
N TYR A 179 2.58 7.87 -2.32
CA TYR A 179 3.21 6.54 -2.34
C TYR A 179 4.63 6.56 -2.93
N ALA A 180 4.87 7.37 -3.97
CA ALA A 180 6.21 7.49 -4.55
C ALA A 180 7.19 8.17 -3.58
N ILE A 181 6.75 9.18 -2.83
CA ILE A 181 7.54 9.86 -1.81
C ILE A 181 7.91 8.90 -0.68
N VAL A 182 6.94 8.13 -0.17
CA VAL A 182 7.18 7.12 0.88
C VAL A 182 8.19 6.07 0.41
N GLU A 183 8.04 5.54 -0.82
CA GLU A 183 8.95 4.56 -1.38
C GLU A 183 10.36 5.13 -1.54
N MET A 184 10.50 6.35 -2.06
CA MET A 184 11.78 7.05 -2.16
C MET A 184 12.43 7.25 -0.78
N ALA A 185 11.65 7.58 0.25
CA ALA A 185 12.14 7.72 1.62
C ALA A 185 12.65 6.39 2.21
N MET A 186 12.04 5.26 1.82
CA MET A 186 12.47 3.92 2.24
C MET A 186 13.68 3.40 1.47
N GLU A 187 13.85 3.79 0.20
CA GLU A 187 15.01 3.42 -0.63
C GLU A 187 16.29 4.16 -0.21
N GLY A 188 16.12 5.35 0.38
CA GLY A 188 17.22 6.20 0.82
C GLY A 188 17.93 5.69 2.07
N GLN A 189 19.16 6.19 2.31
CA GLN A 189 19.76 6.04 3.62
C GLN A 189 18.88 6.77 4.65
N SER A 190 18.68 6.18 5.83
CA SER A 190 17.80 6.68 6.89
C SER A 190 17.97 8.16 7.26
N LEU A 191 19.17 8.72 7.04
CA LEU A 191 19.49 10.13 7.24
C LEU A 191 18.70 11.11 6.35
N TRP A 192 18.19 10.65 5.20
CA TRP A 192 17.48 11.49 4.24
C TRP A 192 15.96 11.25 4.22
N ALA A 193 15.48 10.17 4.86
CA ALA A 193 14.07 9.79 4.83
C ALA A 193 13.16 10.93 5.31
N ASP A 194 13.46 11.53 6.45
CA ASP A 194 12.68 12.64 7.02
C ASP A 194 12.69 13.87 6.10
N SER A 195 13.82 14.20 5.49
CA SER A 195 13.93 15.30 4.53
C SER A 195 13.09 15.05 3.27
N ILE A 196 13.09 13.82 2.74
CA ILE A 196 12.26 13.43 1.58
C ILE A 196 10.79 13.56 1.93
N LEU A 197 10.37 13.07 3.11
CA LEU A 197 9.00 13.17 3.56
C LEU A 197 8.54 14.62 3.75
N ARG A 198 9.39 15.49 4.33
CA ARG A 198 9.08 16.93 4.51
C ARG A 198 8.97 17.67 3.19
N GLU A 199 9.92 17.51 2.28
CA GLU A 199 9.86 18.17 0.98
C GLU A 199 8.73 17.63 0.10
N GLY A 200 8.48 16.32 0.17
CA GLY A 200 7.32 15.72 -0.49
C GLY A 200 5.99 16.25 0.05
N ALA A 201 5.87 16.38 1.36
CA ALA A 201 4.69 16.99 1.99
C ALA A 201 4.53 18.44 1.54
N ARG A 202 5.61 19.23 1.58
CA ARG A 202 5.61 20.62 1.10
C ARG A 202 5.16 20.75 -0.36
N MET A 203 5.63 19.87 -1.23
CA MET A 203 5.21 19.84 -2.64
C MET A 203 3.69 19.65 -2.76
N ILE A 204 3.12 18.68 -2.05
CA ILE A 204 1.69 18.40 -2.06
C ILE A 204 0.89 19.56 -1.45
N GLN A 205 1.38 20.12 -0.33
CA GLN A 205 0.77 21.29 0.33
C GLN A 205 0.68 22.49 -0.61
N LEU A 206 1.77 22.85 -1.27
CA LEU A 206 1.79 23.96 -2.24
C LEU A 206 0.84 23.73 -3.41
N TYR A 207 0.73 22.51 -3.88
CA TYR A 207 -0.22 22.13 -4.91
C TYR A 207 -1.66 22.41 -4.49
N TRP A 208 -2.07 21.93 -3.30
CA TRP A 208 -3.41 22.15 -2.78
C TRP A 208 -3.70 23.59 -2.36
N GLN A 209 -2.70 24.30 -1.81
CA GLN A 209 -2.82 25.74 -1.56
C GLN A 209 -3.04 26.53 -2.85
N GLY A 210 -2.40 26.13 -3.96
CA GLY A 210 -2.64 26.73 -5.26
C GLY A 210 -4.06 26.52 -5.76
N ILE A 211 -4.63 25.32 -5.58
CA ILE A 211 -6.02 25.01 -5.94
C ILE A 211 -7.00 25.84 -5.11
N LEU A 212 -6.83 25.86 -3.77
CA LEU A 212 -7.70 26.59 -2.84
C LEU A 212 -7.70 28.11 -3.05
N ARG A 213 -6.67 28.70 -3.67
CA ARG A 213 -6.59 30.13 -3.97
C ARG A 213 -7.17 30.48 -5.34
N SER A 214 -7.38 29.49 -6.19
CA SER A 214 -7.84 29.70 -7.58
C SER A 214 -9.35 29.57 -7.71
N ASP A 215 -10.01 29.03 -6.72
CA ASP A 215 -11.48 28.96 -6.55
C ASP A 215 -11.94 30.09 -5.63
#